data_4fad849c263801b408c4a1093f38662d
#
_entry.id   4fad849c263801b408c4a1093f38662d
#
_cell.length_a   1.000
_cell.length_b   1.000
_cell.length_c   1.000
_cell.angle_alpha   90.00
_cell.angle_beta   90.00
_cell.angle_gamma   90.00
#
_symmetry.space_group_name_H-M   'P 1'
#
loop_
_entity.id
_entity.type
_entity.pdbx_description
1 polymer ?
#
loop_
_entity_poly.entity_id
_entity_poly.type
_entity_poly.pdbx_seq_one_letter_code
_entity_poly.pdbx_strand_id
1 'polypeptide(L)'
;KLKIGISDYSKTFSRHTLGQLGLTLKKELKKEGYSVRIVPNKSPILGSAQVIHNNLTAPHGIEFVMFKQAGALHYATSVYEQDIEAYTARDQARPMRDARVGMLPPKLAQTIINLATGKTTARQPAGHTVLDPFCGTGVILQEALLMGYNVYGTDLEPRMIDYSQQNLLWLTERNAHIPKNIRLQVGDASSYT
;
A
#
# COMPACT_ATOMS: atom_id res chain seq x y z
N LYS A 1 26.90 4.60 -3.26
CA LYS A 1 26.88 3.39 -4.11
C LYS A 1 25.50 3.26 -4.72
N LEU A 2 25.41 3.39 -6.05
CA LEU A 2 24.16 3.26 -6.79
C LEU A 2 23.68 1.79 -6.79
N LYS A 3 22.40 1.55 -6.50
CA LYS A 3 21.76 0.24 -6.60
C LYS A 3 20.82 0.24 -7.80
N ILE A 4 20.91 -0.76 -8.65
CA ILE A 4 20.12 -0.85 -9.87
C ILE A 4 19.42 -2.21 -9.92
N GLY A 5 18.10 -2.17 -10.10
CA GLY A 5 17.23 -3.29 -10.41
C GLY A 5 16.76 -3.21 -11.86
N ILE A 6 16.42 -4.34 -12.45
CA ILE A 6 15.84 -4.41 -13.80
C ILE A 6 14.64 -5.35 -13.75
N SER A 7 13.48 -4.88 -14.20
CA SER A 7 12.23 -5.66 -14.26
C SER A 7 11.66 -5.64 -15.68
N ASP A 8 11.33 -6.80 -16.22
CA ASP A 8 10.71 -6.94 -17.53
C ASP A 8 9.26 -7.43 -17.44
N TYR A 9 8.31 -6.49 -17.51
CA TYR A 9 6.88 -6.76 -17.61
C TYR A 9 6.44 -7.08 -19.05
N SER A 10 7.32 -6.87 -20.04
CA SER A 10 7.05 -7.19 -21.45
C SER A 10 7.06 -8.68 -21.75
N LYS A 11 7.63 -9.49 -20.84
CA LYS A 11 7.90 -10.91 -21.00
C LYS A 11 8.77 -11.23 -22.23
N THR A 12 9.61 -10.29 -22.66
CA THR A 12 10.48 -10.43 -23.84
C THR A 12 11.82 -11.06 -23.46
N PHE A 13 12.34 -10.75 -22.27
CA PHE A 13 13.68 -11.16 -21.87
C PHE A 13 13.65 -12.25 -20.80
N SER A 14 14.55 -13.22 -20.94
CA SER A 14 14.77 -14.22 -19.90
C SER A 14 15.49 -13.60 -18.69
N ARG A 15 15.36 -14.22 -17.51
CA ARG A 15 16.15 -13.87 -16.32
C ARG A 15 17.65 -13.81 -16.61
N HIS A 16 18.16 -14.75 -17.43
CA HIS A 16 19.58 -14.79 -17.79
C HIS A 16 19.97 -13.55 -18.61
N THR A 17 19.18 -13.20 -19.62
CA THR A 17 19.40 -12.00 -20.45
C THR A 17 19.40 -10.72 -19.61
N LEU A 18 18.47 -10.59 -18.66
CA LEU A 18 18.41 -9.45 -17.73
C LEU A 18 19.66 -9.37 -16.84
N GLY A 19 20.17 -10.53 -16.39
CA GLY A 19 21.41 -10.60 -15.64
C GLY A 19 22.62 -10.11 -16.46
N GLN A 20 22.73 -10.52 -17.73
CA GLN A 20 23.78 -10.06 -18.64
C GLN A 20 23.67 -8.55 -18.91
N LEU A 21 22.45 -8.04 -19.15
CA LEU A 21 22.20 -6.61 -19.32
C LEU A 21 22.66 -5.82 -18.10
N GLY A 22 22.31 -6.30 -16.90
CA GLY A 22 22.74 -5.67 -15.64
C GLY A 22 24.26 -5.63 -15.47
N LEU A 23 24.96 -6.72 -15.84
CA LEU A 23 26.41 -6.77 -15.78
C LEU A 23 27.06 -5.82 -16.79
N THR A 24 26.52 -5.72 -18.00
CA THR A 24 26.96 -4.76 -19.02
C THR A 24 26.78 -3.33 -18.54
N LEU A 25 25.60 -2.98 -18.04
CA LEU A 25 25.30 -1.66 -17.49
C LEU A 25 26.24 -1.31 -16.32
N LYS A 26 26.50 -2.27 -15.43
CA LYS A 26 27.45 -2.08 -14.32
C LYS A 26 28.86 -1.77 -14.82
N LYS A 27 29.29 -2.46 -15.89
CA LYS A 27 30.63 -2.26 -16.49
C LYS A 27 30.77 -0.86 -17.07
N GLU A 28 29.78 -0.41 -17.83
CA GLU A 28 29.79 0.93 -18.43
C GLU A 28 29.73 2.03 -17.35
N LEU A 29 28.84 1.94 -16.39
CA LEU A 29 28.76 2.92 -15.31
C LEU A 29 30.04 2.97 -14.43
N LYS A 30 30.75 1.85 -14.30
CA LYS A 30 32.04 1.86 -13.61
C LYS A 30 33.12 2.60 -14.38
N LYS A 31 33.11 2.57 -15.71
CA LYS A 31 34.05 3.37 -16.55
C LYS A 31 33.82 4.87 -16.33
N GLU A 32 32.56 5.26 -16.13
CA GLU A 32 32.15 6.63 -15.80
C GLU A 32 32.38 7.02 -14.31
N GLY A 33 33.07 6.18 -13.54
CA GLY A 33 33.42 6.47 -12.16
C GLY A 33 32.36 6.14 -11.11
N TYR A 34 31.21 5.55 -11.49
CA TYR A 34 30.16 5.22 -10.54
C TYR A 34 30.42 3.91 -9.79
N SER A 35 30.19 3.91 -8.47
CA SER A 35 30.14 2.67 -7.69
C SER A 35 28.74 2.06 -7.78
N VAL A 36 28.58 0.91 -8.46
CA VAL A 36 27.29 0.30 -8.81
C VAL A 36 27.15 -1.10 -8.26
N ARG A 37 25.95 -1.42 -7.76
CA ARG A 37 25.50 -2.77 -7.42
C ARG A 37 24.24 -3.08 -8.24
N ILE A 38 24.27 -4.18 -8.98
CA ILE A 38 23.07 -4.75 -9.64
C ILE A 38 22.38 -5.68 -8.65
N VAL A 39 21.05 -5.53 -8.52
CA VAL A 39 20.19 -6.43 -7.75
C VAL A 39 19.91 -7.67 -8.61
N PRO A 40 20.24 -8.88 -8.15
CA PRO A 40 20.05 -10.08 -8.96
C PRO A 40 18.56 -10.43 -9.08
N ASN A 41 18.14 -10.78 -10.27
CA ASN A 41 16.78 -11.24 -10.54
C ASN A 41 16.60 -12.71 -10.15
N LYS A 42 15.53 -13.02 -9.39
CA LYS A 42 15.03 -14.39 -9.19
C LYS A 42 14.01 -14.78 -10.27
N SER A 43 13.33 -13.80 -10.82
CA SER A 43 12.39 -13.89 -11.94
C SER A 43 12.60 -12.69 -12.88
N PRO A 44 11.99 -12.62 -14.07
CA PRO A 44 12.09 -11.44 -14.93
C PRO A 44 11.66 -10.13 -14.29
N ILE A 45 10.78 -10.19 -13.30
CA ILE A 45 10.30 -9.03 -12.52
C ILE A 45 10.85 -9.16 -11.11
N LEU A 46 11.36 -8.07 -10.54
CA LEU A 46 11.74 -8.00 -9.13
C LEU A 46 10.47 -8.02 -8.26
N GLY A 47 10.50 -8.77 -7.19
CA GLY A 47 9.41 -8.73 -6.20
C GLY A 47 9.48 -7.46 -5.34
N SER A 48 8.33 -6.99 -4.82
CA SER A 48 8.23 -5.81 -3.97
C SER A 48 9.23 -5.80 -2.82
N ALA A 49 9.44 -6.94 -2.16
CA ALA A 49 10.44 -7.09 -1.11
C ALA A 49 11.88 -6.80 -1.61
N GLN A 50 12.23 -7.19 -2.85
CA GLN A 50 13.54 -6.92 -3.43
C GLN A 50 13.71 -5.42 -3.72
N VAL A 51 12.66 -4.76 -4.22
CA VAL A 51 12.65 -3.31 -4.51
C VAL A 51 12.82 -2.53 -3.20
N ILE A 52 12.03 -2.85 -2.18
CA ILE A 52 12.05 -2.20 -0.86
C ILE A 52 13.39 -2.40 -0.16
N HIS A 53 13.85 -3.65 0.04
CA HIS A 53 15.10 -3.93 0.76
C HIS A 53 16.35 -3.38 0.07
N ASN A 54 16.32 -3.22 -1.26
CA ASN A 54 17.41 -2.59 -1.97
C ASN A 54 17.24 -1.08 -2.12
N ASN A 55 16.14 -0.49 -1.61
CA ASN A 55 15.81 0.93 -1.71
C ASN A 55 15.85 1.43 -3.17
N LEU A 56 15.24 0.68 -4.11
CA LEU A 56 15.33 0.98 -5.54
C LEU A 56 14.49 2.20 -5.96
N THR A 57 13.60 2.67 -5.12
CA THR A 57 12.80 3.90 -5.32
C THR A 57 13.32 5.10 -4.50
N ALA A 58 14.46 4.95 -3.82
CA ALA A 58 15.08 5.98 -2.98
C ALA A 58 16.26 6.67 -3.73
N PRO A 59 16.85 7.77 -3.21
CA PRO A 59 17.81 8.62 -3.94
C PRO A 59 19.05 7.96 -4.56
N HIS A 60 19.44 6.79 -4.10
CA HIS A 60 20.58 6.03 -4.65
C HIS A 60 20.18 4.67 -5.19
N GLY A 61 18.89 4.49 -5.46
CA GLY A 61 18.31 3.30 -6.04
C GLY A 61 17.59 3.62 -7.34
N ILE A 62 17.61 2.69 -8.28
CA ILE A 62 16.83 2.79 -9.52
C ILE A 62 16.34 1.39 -9.86
N GLU A 63 15.04 1.23 -10.09
CA GLU A 63 14.51 0.08 -10.80
C GLU A 63 14.14 0.51 -12.22
N PHE A 64 14.84 -0.05 -13.22
CA PHE A 64 14.44 0.07 -14.60
C PHE A 64 13.35 -0.95 -14.91
N VAL A 65 12.26 -0.47 -15.47
CA VAL A 65 11.09 -1.26 -15.84
C VAL A 65 10.93 -1.25 -17.35
N MET A 66 10.77 -2.43 -17.94
CA MET A 66 10.44 -2.61 -19.35
C MET A 66 9.03 -3.16 -19.49
N PHE A 67 8.25 -2.60 -20.40
CA PHE A 67 6.89 -3.06 -20.69
C PHE A 67 6.54 -2.83 -22.16
N LYS A 68 5.56 -3.60 -22.67
CA LYS A 68 5.02 -3.41 -24.02
C LYS A 68 3.71 -2.66 -23.99
N GLN A 69 3.59 -1.68 -24.89
CA GLN A 69 2.36 -0.96 -25.15
C GLN A 69 2.20 -0.77 -26.66
N ALA A 70 1.05 -1.15 -27.20
CA ALA A 70 0.78 -1.11 -28.67
C ALA A 70 1.87 -1.74 -29.52
N GLY A 71 2.47 -2.85 -29.07
CA GLY A 71 3.54 -3.57 -29.76
C GLY A 71 4.96 -3.00 -29.58
N ALA A 72 5.10 -1.77 -29.10
CA ALA A 72 6.39 -1.14 -28.82
C ALA A 72 6.91 -1.46 -27.41
N LEU A 73 8.23 -1.55 -27.26
CA LEU A 73 8.91 -1.70 -25.99
C LEU A 73 9.17 -0.32 -25.37
N HIS A 74 8.70 -0.12 -24.17
CA HIS A 74 8.88 1.10 -23.40
C HIS A 74 9.75 0.85 -22.19
N TYR A 75 10.41 1.93 -21.73
CA TYR A 75 11.25 1.95 -20.55
C TYR A 75 10.72 2.99 -19.55
N ALA A 76 10.76 2.65 -18.27
CA ALA A 76 10.35 3.52 -17.18
C ALA A 76 11.23 3.26 -15.95
N THR A 77 11.06 4.05 -14.92
CA THR A 77 11.62 3.79 -13.58
C THR A 77 10.50 3.71 -12.56
N SER A 78 10.63 2.81 -11.59
CA SER A 78 9.72 2.75 -10.46
C SER A 78 9.91 3.98 -9.57
N VAL A 79 8.81 4.64 -9.27
CA VAL A 79 8.79 5.82 -8.37
C VAL A 79 8.24 5.48 -6.99
N TYR A 80 7.52 4.38 -6.88
CA TYR A 80 6.89 3.93 -5.64
C TYR A 80 6.70 2.42 -5.64
N GLU A 81 6.81 1.82 -4.45
CA GLU A 81 6.47 0.42 -4.22
C GLU A 81 5.50 0.34 -3.03
N GLN A 82 4.58 -0.61 -3.08
CA GLN A 82 3.62 -0.80 -1.99
C GLN A 82 4.35 -1.15 -0.69
N ASP A 83 4.05 -0.43 0.38
CA ASP A 83 4.55 -0.72 1.73
C ASP A 83 3.83 -1.97 2.29
N ILE A 84 4.41 -3.14 2.01
CA ILE A 84 3.87 -4.42 2.45
C ILE A 84 3.93 -4.59 3.97
N GLU A 85 4.89 -3.97 4.65
CA GLU A 85 5.04 -4.05 6.10
C GLU A 85 3.93 -3.26 6.79
N ALA A 86 3.61 -2.05 6.32
CA ALA A 86 2.50 -1.26 6.83
C ALA A 86 1.15 -1.96 6.62
N TYR A 87 0.93 -2.62 5.47
CA TYR A 87 -0.28 -3.43 5.26
C TYR A 87 -0.32 -4.63 6.20
N THR A 88 0.79 -5.34 6.36
CA THR A 88 0.88 -6.48 7.27
C THR A 88 0.62 -6.05 8.72
N ALA A 89 1.18 -4.92 9.16
CA ALA A 89 0.94 -4.39 10.48
C ALA A 89 -0.56 -4.11 10.73
N ARG A 90 -1.24 -3.47 9.80
CA ARG A 90 -2.68 -3.18 9.90
C ARG A 90 -3.55 -4.44 9.83
N ASP A 91 -3.12 -5.45 9.11
CA ASP A 91 -3.85 -6.71 9.02
C ASP A 91 -3.60 -7.62 10.23
N GLN A 92 -2.35 -7.70 10.70
CA GLN A 92 -1.90 -8.73 11.65
C GLN A 92 -1.64 -8.18 13.06
N ALA A 93 -1.12 -6.96 13.21
CA ALA A 93 -0.61 -6.43 14.47
C ALA A 93 -1.58 -5.48 15.21
N ARG A 94 -2.78 -5.23 14.68
CA ARG A 94 -3.80 -4.46 15.40
C ARG A 94 -4.23 -5.20 16.67
N PRO A 95 -4.50 -4.50 17.78
CA PRO A 95 -4.70 -5.12 19.09
C PRO A 95 -5.95 -6.02 19.15
N MET A 96 -7.03 -5.63 18.47
CA MET A 96 -8.30 -6.36 18.55
C MET A 96 -8.62 -7.04 17.22
N ARG A 97 -8.79 -8.35 17.27
CA ARG A 97 -9.12 -9.20 16.12
C ARG A 97 -10.19 -10.21 16.53
N ASP A 98 -11.19 -10.41 15.70
CA ASP A 98 -12.20 -11.44 15.91
C ASP A 98 -12.45 -12.20 14.59
N ALA A 99 -11.96 -13.43 14.52
CA ALA A 99 -12.13 -14.29 13.35
C ALA A 99 -13.59 -14.74 13.12
N ARG A 100 -14.47 -14.59 14.11
CA ARG A 100 -15.89 -15.00 14.02
C ARG A 100 -16.71 -14.03 13.18
N VAL A 101 -16.36 -12.73 13.22
CA VAL A 101 -17.08 -11.70 12.43
C VAL A 101 -16.49 -11.51 11.05
N GLY A 102 -15.47 -12.30 10.68
CA GLY A 102 -14.72 -12.10 9.45
C GLY A 102 -13.78 -10.89 9.53
N MET A 103 -12.71 -10.94 8.78
CA MET A 103 -11.74 -9.83 8.74
C MET A 103 -11.55 -9.40 7.29
N LEU A 104 -11.98 -8.18 6.99
CA LEU A 104 -11.77 -7.57 5.68
C LEU A 104 -10.28 -7.24 5.52
N PRO A 105 -9.59 -7.67 4.45
CA PRO A 105 -8.22 -7.25 4.18
C PRO A 105 -8.14 -5.73 3.99
N PRO A 106 -7.12 -5.04 4.55
CA PRO A 106 -6.97 -3.59 4.43
C PRO A 106 -7.02 -3.06 2.99
N LYS A 107 -6.40 -3.77 2.05
CA LYS A 107 -6.41 -3.39 0.64
C LYS A 107 -7.81 -3.45 0.00
N LEU A 108 -8.62 -4.41 0.40
CA LEU A 108 -10.01 -4.51 -0.06
C LEU A 108 -10.86 -3.38 0.56
N ALA A 109 -10.64 -3.05 1.83
CA ALA A 109 -11.29 -1.90 2.47
C ALA A 109 -11.00 -0.59 1.70
N GLN A 110 -9.75 -0.33 1.33
CA GLN A 110 -9.40 0.83 0.50
C GLN A 110 -10.08 0.82 -0.87
N THR A 111 -10.20 -0.34 -1.49
CA THR A 111 -10.91 -0.47 -2.76
C THR A 111 -12.39 -0.12 -2.61
N ILE A 112 -13.05 -0.62 -1.56
CA ILE A 112 -14.45 -0.32 -1.26
C ILE A 112 -14.64 1.18 -1.02
N ILE A 113 -13.79 1.81 -0.22
CA ILE A 113 -13.83 3.25 0.05
C ILE A 113 -13.67 4.05 -1.25
N ASN A 114 -12.71 3.70 -2.08
CA ASN A 114 -12.50 4.37 -3.37
C ASN A 114 -13.70 4.23 -4.31
N LEU A 115 -14.36 3.08 -4.34
CA LEU A 115 -15.58 2.87 -5.13
C LEU A 115 -16.75 3.68 -4.59
N ALA A 116 -16.92 3.72 -3.26
CA ALA A 116 -18.01 4.45 -2.61
C ALA A 116 -17.87 5.98 -2.74
N THR A 117 -16.65 6.49 -2.64
CA THR A 117 -16.38 7.94 -2.69
C THR A 117 -16.22 8.47 -4.11
N GLY A 118 -16.05 7.60 -5.10
CA GLY A 118 -15.85 7.96 -6.49
C GLY A 118 -14.49 8.62 -6.76
N LYS A 119 -14.30 9.12 -7.98
CA LYS A 119 -13.10 9.90 -8.34
C LYS A 119 -13.21 11.30 -7.73
N THR A 120 -12.75 11.48 -6.51
CA THR A 120 -12.51 12.82 -5.99
C THR A 120 -11.27 13.39 -6.67
N THR A 121 -11.44 14.39 -7.54
CA THR A 121 -10.35 15.16 -8.13
C THR A 121 -9.67 16.07 -7.10
N ALA A 122 -10.26 16.20 -5.92
CA ALA A 122 -9.71 16.95 -4.79
C ALA A 122 -8.60 16.14 -4.11
N ARG A 123 -7.46 16.78 -3.96
CA ARG A 123 -6.23 16.23 -3.36
C ARG A 123 -6.35 15.80 -1.90
N GLN A 124 -7.46 16.12 -1.23
CA GLN A 124 -7.77 15.70 0.14
C GLN A 124 -9.28 15.60 0.34
N PRO A 125 -9.77 14.56 0.98
CA PRO A 125 -11.17 14.42 1.36
C PRO A 125 -11.51 15.25 2.62
N ALA A 126 -10.84 16.38 2.82
CA ALA A 126 -10.98 17.20 4.02
C ALA A 126 -12.46 17.55 4.26
N GLY A 127 -12.95 17.16 5.43
CA GLY A 127 -14.33 17.40 5.86
C GLY A 127 -15.33 16.31 5.48
N HIS A 128 -15.00 15.37 4.62
CA HIS A 128 -15.89 14.24 4.31
C HIS A 128 -15.80 13.15 5.37
N THR A 129 -16.93 12.53 5.67
CA THR A 129 -17.03 11.43 6.64
C THR A 129 -17.44 10.15 5.93
N VAL A 130 -16.71 9.08 6.19
CA VAL A 130 -17.10 7.72 5.79
C VAL A 130 -17.91 7.12 6.94
N LEU A 131 -19.14 6.70 6.63
CA LEU A 131 -20.00 5.94 7.53
C LEU A 131 -19.85 4.45 7.23
N ASP A 132 -19.55 3.67 8.26
CA ASP A 132 -19.62 2.22 8.24
C ASP A 132 -20.67 1.75 9.26
N PRO A 133 -21.87 1.37 8.81
CA PRO A 133 -22.96 1.00 9.73
C PRO A 133 -22.83 -0.41 10.32
N PHE A 134 -21.82 -1.17 9.91
CA PHE A 134 -21.50 -2.54 10.36
C PHE A 134 -20.00 -2.67 10.62
N CYS A 135 -19.46 -1.77 11.43
CA CYS A 135 -18.02 -1.54 11.48
C CYS A 135 -17.19 -2.71 12.03
N GLY A 136 -17.79 -3.64 12.77
CA GLY A 136 -17.10 -4.78 13.34
C GLY A 136 -15.84 -4.37 14.12
N THR A 137 -14.68 -4.85 13.73
CA THR A 137 -13.39 -4.48 14.32
C THR A 137 -12.76 -3.21 13.73
N GLY A 138 -13.48 -2.47 12.88
CA GLY A 138 -13.11 -1.13 12.38
C GLY A 138 -12.14 -1.10 11.22
N VAL A 139 -12.05 -2.11 10.37
CA VAL A 139 -11.07 -2.13 9.25
C VAL A 139 -11.35 -1.02 8.24
N ILE A 140 -12.60 -0.84 7.82
CA ILE A 140 -12.98 0.24 6.88
C ILE A 140 -12.67 1.60 7.51
N LEU A 141 -12.98 1.78 8.79
CA LEU A 141 -12.72 3.03 9.50
C LEU A 141 -11.21 3.34 9.57
N GLN A 142 -10.36 2.34 9.85
CA GLN A 142 -8.92 2.49 9.88
C GLN A 142 -8.38 2.95 8.51
N GLU A 143 -8.78 2.28 7.44
CA GLU A 143 -8.31 2.60 6.09
C GLU A 143 -8.87 3.95 5.62
N ALA A 144 -10.11 4.32 5.98
CA ALA A 144 -10.68 5.63 5.68
C ALA A 144 -9.91 6.77 6.38
N LEU A 145 -9.52 6.60 7.65
CA LEU A 145 -8.68 7.56 8.36
C LEU A 145 -7.31 7.74 7.67
N LEU A 146 -6.66 6.64 7.26
CA LEU A 146 -5.38 6.70 6.52
C LEU A 146 -5.53 7.39 5.16
N MET A 147 -6.69 7.31 4.54
CA MET A 147 -7.03 8.02 3.31
C MET A 147 -7.43 9.49 3.54
N GLY A 148 -7.48 9.95 4.80
CA GLY A 148 -7.75 11.34 5.18
C GLY A 148 -9.22 11.68 5.43
N TYR A 149 -10.11 10.70 5.48
CA TYR A 149 -11.53 10.89 5.81
C TYR A 149 -11.75 10.96 7.32
N ASN A 150 -12.75 11.72 7.74
CA ASN A 150 -13.38 11.51 9.05
C ASN A 150 -14.15 10.19 9.03
N VAL A 151 -14.41 9.61 10.21
CA VAL A 151 -15.10 8.32 10.27
C VAL A 151 -16.23 8.32 11.29
N TYR A 152 -17.31 7.64 10.91
CA TYR A 152 -18.40 7.31 11.80
C TYR A 152 -18.70 5.81 11.66
N GLY A 153 -18.52 5.06 12.74
CA GLY A 153 -18.78 3.62 12.78
C GLY A 153 -19.90 3.27 13.73
N THR A 154 -20.73 2.33 13.32
CA THR A 154 -21.74 1.75 14.22
C THR A 154 -21.72 0.23 14.10
N ASP A 155 -22.19 -0.44 15.15
CA ASP A 155 -22.39 -1.87 15.20
C ASP A 155 -23.45 -2.19 16.26
N LEU A 156 -24.23 -3.24 16.06
CA LEU A 156 -25.20 -3.71 17.05
C LEU A 156 -24.52 -4.27 18.29
N GLU A 157 -23.36 -4.86 18.13
CA GLU A 157 -22.61 -5.51 19.20
C GLU A 157 -21.70 -4.50 19.92
N PRO A 158 -21.96 -4.16 21.20
CA PRO A 158 -21.12 -3.22 21.95
C PRO A 158 -19.63 -3.60 21.97
N ARG A 159 -19.33 -4.89 21.97
CA ARG A 159 -17.97 -5.43 21.92
C ARG A 159 -17.24 -5.04 20.64
N MET A 160 -17.93 -4.96 19.50
CA MET A 160 -17.34 -4.53 18.24
C MET A 160 -16.97 -3.06 18.26
N ILE A 161 -17.80 -2.24 18.88
CA ILE A 161 -17.51 -0.81 19.09
C ILE A 161 -16.26 -0.63 19.97
N ASP A 162 -16.14 -1.39 21.05
CA ASP A 162 -14.93 -1.38 21.89
C ASP A 162 -13.69 -1.83 21.09
N TYR A 163 -13.78 -2.89 20.31
CA TYR A 163 -12.68 -3.36 19.46
C TYR A 163 -12.29 -2.33 18.39
N SER A 164 -13.27 -1.72 17.75
CA SER A 164 -13.03 -0.63 16.80
C SER A 164 -12.32 0.53 17.46
N GLN A 165 -12.76 0.95 18.64
CA GLN A 165 -12.15 2.05 19.39
C GLN A 165 -10.67 1.77 19.71
N GLN A 166 -10.36 0.58 20.21
CA GLN A 166 -8.99 0.19 20.53
C GLN A 166 -8.10 0.14 19.27
N ASN A 167 -8.61 -0.38 18.17
CA ASN A 167 -7.88 -0.44 16.90
C ASN A 167 -7.63 0.95 16.31
N LEU A 168 -8.61 1.85 16.38
CA LEU A 168 -8.48 3.23 15.91
C LEU A 168 -7.51 4.04 16.78
N LEU A 169 -7.55 3.85 18.11
CA LEU A 169 -6.58 4.46 19.01
C LEU A 169 -5.16 4.00 18.68
N TRP A 170 -4.95 2.70 18.55
CA TRP A 170 -3.67 2.12 18.16
C TRP A 170 -3.15 2.69 16.83
N LEU A 171 -4.03 2.91 15.84
CA LEU A 171 -3.68 3.50 14.57
C LEU A 171 -3.28 4.98 14.70
N THR A 172 -4.07 5.77 15.45
CA THR A 172 -3.83 7.21 15.60
C THR A 172 -2.57 7.54 16.39
N GLU A 173 -2.22 6.72 17.36
CA GLU A 173 -0.95 6.86 18.09
C GLU A 173 0.28 6.67 17.20
N ARG A 174 0.17 5.86 16.15
CA ARG A 174 1.26 5.55 15.21
C ARG A 174 1.30 6.45 13.99
N ASN A 175 0.24 7.23 13.76
CA ASN A 175 0.07 8.05 12.56
C ASN A 175 -0.42 9.45 12.92
N ALA A 176 0.49 10.34 13.28
CA ALA A 176 0.16 11.70 13.75
C ALA A 176 -0.59 12.58 12.72
N HIS A 177 -0.57 12.21 11.44
CA HIS A 177 -1.09 13.03 10.35
C HIS A 177 -2.53 12.68 9.92
N ILE A 178 -3.13 11.64 10.49
CA ILE A 178 -4.49 11.25 10.12
C ILE A 178 -5.54 12.09 10.88
N PRO A 179 -6.75 12.25 10.30
CA PRO A 179 -7.87 12.92 10.97
C PRO A 179 -8.17 12.30 12.34
N LYS A 180 -8.52 13.15 13.32
CA LYS A 180 -8.91 12.71 14.67
C LYS A 180 -10.42 12.77 14.90
N ASN A 181 -11.20 13.10 13.87
CA ASN A 181 -12.65 13.12 13.98
C ASN A 181 -13.19 11.70 13.79
N ILE A 182 -13.33 11.02 14.92
CA ILE A 182 -13.77 9.63 15.03
C ILE A 182 -15.04 9.61 15.86
N ARG A 183 -16.10 9.07 15.30
CA ARG A 183 -17.35 8.81 16.01
C ARG A 183 -17.67 7.32 15.98
N LEU A 184 -17.94 6.75 17.14
CA LEU A 184 -18.34 5.35 17.28
C LEU A 184 -19.59 5.29 18.15
N GLN A 185 -20.53 4.45 17.77
CA GLN A 185 -21.80 4.32 18.52
C GLN A 185 -22.35 2.89 18.38
N VAL A 186 -22.84 2.33 19.47
CA VAL A 186 -23.69 1.14 19.40
C VAL A 186 -25.01 1.56 18.76
N GLY A 187 -25.41 0.87 17.69
CA GLY A 187 -26.64 1.26 16.99
C GLY A 187 -27.03 0.25 15.90
N ASP A 188 -28.31 0.28 15.59
CA ASP A 188 -28.92 -0.52 14.52
C ASP A 188 -28.88 0.29 13.22
N ALA A 189 -28.26 -0.28 12.18
CA ALA A 189 -28.17 0.34 10.85
C ALA A 189 -29.54 0.62 10.20
N SER A 190 -30.59 -0.07 10.62
CA SER A 190 -31.97 0.15 10.14
C SER A 190 -32.66 1.35 10.78
N SER A 191 -32.11 1.90 11.87
CA SER A 191 -32.71 3.00 12.66
C SER A 191 -32.06 4.37 12.42
N TYR A 192 -31.18 4.51 11.44
CA TYR A 192 -30.61 5.81 11.04
C TYR A 192 -31.65 6.67 10.33
N THR A 193 -32.00 7.78 10.95
CA THR A 193 -32.78 8.89 10.38
C THR A 193 -31.90 10.12 10.19
#